data_cbd460409f96ba452fcfffb717c571f4
#
_entry.id   cbd460409f96ba452fcfffb717c571f4
#
_cell.length_a   1.000
_cell.length_b   1.000
_cell.length_c   1.000
_cell.angle_alpha   90.00
_cell.angle_beta   90.00
_cell.angle_gamma   90.00
#
_symmetry.space_group_name_H-M   'P 1'
#
loop_
_entity.id
_entity.type
_entity.pdbx_description
1 polymer ?
#
loop_
_entity_poly.entity_id
_entity_poly.type
_entity_poly.pdbx_seq_one_letter_code
_entity_poly.pdbx_strand_id
1 'polypeptide(L)'
;MFFSGKTTFHGQNVLRCARAMAGIKSGLIALVRDVAPQVIWTHCMLHREALVAKDMSVELSDVMDSVVKVVNIVKKSALQTRLFSNLCAADGEEHTGLLYHSEVRWLSRGTVLSRVLELRKSIREFLLLQKRTELAALFSDNVWVTKLSYLADIFAELNKLNSSMQGRNTHANQLYDRMEGFLKKIRRWRERVGEGIFSMFLSVDELGDSAVLSPPVTRAILAHLEALEGQFGNYFSEADSWHGYSFHSETTQQTVHA
;
A
#
# COMPACT_ATOMS: atom_id res chain seq x y z
N MET A 1 -16.90 -35.54 -17.11
CA MET A 1 -18.14 -35.16 -16.41
C MET A 1 -18.66 -33.89 -17.07
N PHE A 2 -19.71 -34.02 -17.89
CA PHE A 2 -20.24 -32.96 -18.74
C PHE A 2 -21.08 -32.01 -17.90
N PHE A 3 -20.73 -30.74 -17.85
CA PHE A 3 -21.62 -29.68 -17.36
C PHE A 3 -22.46 -29.19 -18.55
N SER A 4 -23.64 -29.78 -18.71
CA SER A 4 -24.72 -29.20 -19.52
C SER A 4 -25.59 -28.39 -18.57
N GLY A 5 -25.43 -27.09 -18.58
CA GLY A 5 -26.29 -26.16 -17.88
C GLY A 5 -25.97 -24.74 -18.38
N LYS A 6 -26.93 -24.11 -19.09
CA LYS A 6 -26.87 -22.70 -19.43
C LYS A 6 -26.80 -21.88 -18.16
N THR A 7 -25.61 -21.59 -17.68
CA THR A 7 -25.40 -20.66 -16.56
C THR A 7 -25.30 -19.26 -17.17
N THR A 8 -26.39 -18.53 -17.10
CA THR A 8 -26.40 -17.08 -17.34
C THR A 8 -25.56 -16.43 -16.24
N PHE A 9 -24.34 -16.04 -16.57
CA PHE A 9 -23.49 -15.27 -15.67
C PHE A 9 -24.00 -13.84 -15.60
N HIS A 10 -24.90 -13.58 -14.67
CA HIS A 10 -25.23 -12.23 -14.21
C HIS A 10 -24.35 -11.97 -12.98
N GLY A 11 -23.23 -11.32 -13.20
CA GLY A 11 -22.33 -10.93 -12.11
C GLY A 11 -20.92 -10.66 -12.62
N GLN A 12 -20.46 -9.45 -12.43
CA GLN A 12 -19.04 -9.09 -12.70
C GLN A 12 -18.13 -9.89 -11.77
N ASN A 13 -17.56 -10.98 -12.26
CA ASN A 13 -16.61 -11.78 -11.51
C ASN A 13 -15.22 -11.15 -11.60
N VAL A 14 -14.80 -10.45 -10.54
CA VAL A 14 -13.42 -10.00 -10.35
C VAL A 14 -12.59 -11.20 -9.92
N LEU A 15 -11.81 -11.77 -10.84
CA LEU A 15 -10.91 -12.89 -10.56
C LEU A 15 -9.57 -12.36 -10.00
N ARG A 16 -9.18 -12.83 -8.82
CA ARG A 16 -7.89 -12.49 -8.18
C ARG A 16 -6.73 -13.11 -8.95
N CYS A 17 -5.75 -12.29 -9.34
CA CYS A 17 -4.65 -12.71 -10.22
C CYS A 17 -3.46 -13.30 -9.46
N ALA A 18 -3.31 -14.63 -9.56
CA ALA A 18 -1.98 -15.23 -9.60
C ALA A 18 -1.48 -15.24 -11.08
N ARG A 19 -0.16 -15.28 -11.33
CA ARG A 19 0.39 -15.38 -12.69
C ARG A 19 -0.21 -16.52 -13.51
N ALA A 20 -0.55 -17.64 -12.86
CA ALA A 20 -1.26 -18.77 -13.46
C ALA A 20 -2.68 -18.44 -13.96
N MET A 21 -3.29 -17.37 -13.46
CA MET A 21 -4.63 -16.92 -13.84
C MET A 21 -4.59 -15.93 -15.00
N ALA A 22 -3.52 -15.14 -15.12
CA ALA A 22 -3.38 -14.02 -16.07
C ALA A 22 -2.69 -14.38 -17.38
N GLY A 23 -2.29 -15.63 -17.60
CA GLY A 23 -1.60 -16.08 -18.82
C GLY A 23 -2.48 -15.95 -20.06
N ILE A 24 -2.04 -15.12 -21.04
CA ILE A 24 -2.79 -14.80 -22.27
C ILE A 24 -3.00 -16.07 -23.14
N LYS A 25 -2.12 -17.09 -23.05
CA LYS A 25 -2.17 -18.29 -23.87
C LYS A 25 -2.75 -19.52 -23.17
N SER A 26 -2.64 -19.63 -21.87
CA SER A 26 -3.00 -20.85 -21.11
C SER A 26 -3.54 -20.58 -19.71
N GLY A 27 -3.74 -19.31 -19.33
CA GLY A 27 -4.34 -18.94 -18.04
C GLY A 27 -5.86 -19.07 -18.05
N LEU A 28 -6.47 -19.00 -16.86
CA LEU A 28 -7.93 -19.02 -16.73
C LEU A 28 -8.60 -17.95 -17.61
N ILE A 29 -7.95 -16.81 -17.85
CA ILE A 29 -8.43 -15.74 -18.74
C ILE A 29 -8.63 -16.23 -20.16
N ALA A 30 -7.67 -16.99 -20.70
CA ALA A 30 -7.78 -17.52 -22.05
C ALA A 30 -9.00 -18.44 -22.16
N LEU A 31 -9.17 -19.35 -21.19
CA LEU A 31 -10.30 -20.27 -21.13
C LEU A 31 -11.65 -19.55 -20.95
N VAL A 32 -11.68 -18.47 -20.15
CA VAL A 32 -12.91 -17.68 -19.96
C VAL A 32 -13.25 -16.89 -21.20
N ARG A 33 -12.27 -16.34 -21.93
CA ARG A 33 -12.50 -15.61 -23.18
C ARG A 33 -13.00 -16.51 -24.31
N ASP A 34 -12.60 -17.77 -24.36
CA ASP A 34 -13.08 -18.75 -25.33
C ASP A 34 -14.59 -19.03 -25.15
N VAL A 35 -15.08 -18.99 -23.90
CA VAL A 35 -16.49 -19.27 -23.57
C VAL A 35 -17.34 -18.00 -23.51
N ALA A 36 -16.74 -16.88 -23.14
CA ALA A 36 -17.40 -15.59 -22.97
C ALA A 36 -16.48 -14.46 -23.46
N PRO A 37 -16.40 -14.21 -24.78
CA PRO A 37 -15.52 -13.21 -25.40
C PRO A 37 -15.77 -11.77 -24.90
N GLN A 38 -16.99 -11.49 -24.44
CA GLN A 38 -17.42 -10.19 -23.90
C GLN A 38 -16.98 -9.93 -22.46
N VAL A 39 -16.32 -10.90 -21.79
CA VAL A 39 -15.89 -10.70 -20.42
C VAL A 39 -14.74 -9.72 -20.36
N ILE A 40 -14.93 -8.64 -19.61
CA ILE A 40 -13.89 -7.66 -19.32
C ILE A 40 -13.02 -8.22 -18.20
N TRP A 41 -11.74 -8.39 -18.52
CA TRP A 41 -10.74 -8.81 -17.56
C TRP A 41 -10.08 -7.59 -16.92
N THR A 42 -9.98 -7.58 -15.62
CA THR A 42 -9.20 -6.57 -14.90
C THR A 42 -8.28 -7.22 -13.88
N HIS A 43 -7.11 -6.66 -13.73
CA HIS A 43 -6.17 -7.09 -12.69
C HIS A 43 -6.76 -6.81 -11.30
N CYS A 44 -6.45 -7.69 -10.34
CA CYS A 44 -6.82 -7.47 -8.95
C CYS A 44 -6.31 -6.11 -8.45
N MET A 45 -7.20 -5.27 -7.96
CA MET A 45 -6.89 -3.94 -7.42
C MET A 45 -5.81 -3.98 -6.35
N LEU A 46 -5.86 -4.98 -5.47
CA LEU A 46 -4.88 -5.21 -4.41
C LEU A 46 -3.47 -5.50 -4.95
N HIS A 47 -3.37 -6.16 -6.12
CA HIS A 47 -2.08 -6.42 -6.76
C HIS A 47 -1.53 -5.16 -7.44
N ARG A 48 -2.39 -4.35 -8.03
CA ARG A 48 -2.04 -3.07 -8.65
C ARG A 48 -1.49 -2.09 -7.60
N GLU A 49 -2.15 -1.97 -6.45
CA GLU A 49 -1.67 -1.18 -5.32
C GLU A 49 -0.28 -1.63 -4.86
N ALA A 50 -0.04 -2.93 -4.79
CA ALA A 50 1.27 -3.48 -4.44
C ALA A 50 2.37 -3.13 -5.45
N LEU A 51 2.04 -2.96 -6.73
CA LEU A 51 2.98 -2.53 -7.76
C LEU A 51 3.26 -1.03 -7.67
N VAL A 52 2.23 -0.24 -7.43
CA VAL A 52 2.32 1.23 -7.26
C VAL A 52 3.27 1.59 -6.12
N ALA A 53 3.15 0.89 -4.99
CA ALA A 53 3.96 1.17 -3.81
C ALA A 53 5.45 0.77 -3.98
N LYS A 54 5.84 0.13 -5.09
CA LYS A 54 7.26 -0.17 -5.41
C LYS A 54 7.99 0.99 -6.06
N ASP A 55 7.27 1.90 -6.70
CA ASP A 55 7.84 3.00 -7.45
C ASP A 55 8.14 4.20 -6.55
N MET A 56 9.17 4.04 -5.74
CA MET A 56 9.67 5.09 -4.86
C MET A 56 10.96 5.69 -5.43
N SER A 57 11.23 6.96 -5.09
CA SER A 57 12.54 7.55 -5.33
C SER A 57 13.64 6.74 -4.63
N VAL A 58 14.86 6.77 -5.15
CA VAL A 58 16.02 6.08 -4.55
C VAL A 58 16.14 6.42 -3.07
N GLU A 59 15.96 7.70 -2.72
CA GLU A 59 16.07 8.18 -1.33
C GLU A 59 15.04 7.56 -0.37
N LEU A 60 13.81 7.33 -0.81
CA LEU A 60 12.76 6.68 -0.01
C LEU A 60 12.95 5.16 0.01
N SER A 61 13.43 4.59 -1.10
CA SER A 61 13.81 3.16 -1.16
C SER A 61 14.93 2.84 -0.18
N ASP A 62 15.95 3.69 -0.08
CA ASP A 62 17.06 3.51 0.88
C ASP A 62 16.59 3.50 2.34
N VAL A 63 15.57 4.30 2.68
CA VAL A 63 14.94 4.26 4.01
C VAL A 63 14.27 2.91 4.23
N MET A 64 13.51 2.43 3.26
CA MET A 64 12.84 1.13 3.33
C MET A 64 13.84 -0.02 3.50
N ASP A 65 14.92 -0.02 2.72
CA ASP A 65 15.98 -1.03 2.79
C ASP A 65 16.68 -1.02 4.15
N SER A 66 16.89 0.17 4.72
CA SER A 66 17.45 0.31 6.07
C SER A 66 16.52 -0.25 7.13
N VAL A 67 15.21 0.00 7.01
CA VAL A 67 14.18 -0.60 7.89
C VAL A 67 14.21 -2.12 7.80
N VAL A 68 14.27 -2.68 6.60
CA VAL A 68 14.34 -4.14 6.38
C VAL A 68 15.60 -4.72 7.05
N LYS A 69 16.77 -4.06 6.88
CA LYS A 69 18.03 -4.48 7.53
C LYS A 69 17.89 -4.49 9.05
N VAL A 70 17.30 -3.45 9.64
CA VAL A 70 17.07 -3.32 11.09
C VAL A 70 16.17 -4.44 11.60
N VAL A 71 15.02 -4.66 10.93
CA VAL A 71 14.09 -5.74 11.31
C VAL A 71 14.79 -7.10 11.25
N ASN A 72 15.57 -7.35 10.21
CA ASN A 72 16.32 -8.60 10.07
C ASN A 72 17.37 -8.78 11.17
N ILE A 73 18.03 -7.71 11.63
CA ILE A 73 19.00 -7.79 12.75
C ILE A 73 18.26 -8.18 14.04
N VAL A 74 17.16 -7.50 14.38
CA VAL A 74 16.39 -7.78 15.59
C VAL A 74 15.80 -9.20 15.57
N LYS A 75 15.34 -9.65 14.39
CA LYS A 75 14.70 -10.95 14.19
C LYS A 75 15.65 -12.09 13.85
N LYS A 76 16.98 -11.84 13.81
CA LYS A 76 17.99 -12.82 13.38
C LYS A 76 17.97 -14.12 14.20
N SER A 77 17.66 -14.04 15.48
CA SER A 77 17.56 -15.19 16.38
C SER A 77 16.58 -14.94 17.52
N ALA A 78 16.13 -16.01 18.16
CA ALA A 78 15.26 -15.92 19.34
C ALA A 78 15.93 -15.16 20.49
N LEU A 79 17.26 -15.24 20.62
CA LEU A 79 18.02 -14.49 21.62
C LEU A 79 17.94 -12.98 21.34
N GLN A 80 18.23 -12.55 20.09
CA GLN A 80 18.17 -11.14 19.70
C GLN A 80 16.76 -10.56 19.90
N THR A 81 15.74 -11.32 19.50
CA THR A 81 14.34 -10.91 19.70
C THR A 81 14.00 -10.71 21.17
N ARG A 82 14.46 -11.61 22.06
CA ARG A 82 14.23 -11.49 23.51
C ARG A 82 15.01 -10.32 24.13
N LEU A 83 16.27 -10.13 23.73
CA LEU A 83 17.06 -8.98 24.20
C LEU A 83 16.41 -7.66 23.81
N PHE A 84 15.95 -7.54 22.57
CA PHE A 84 15.22 -6.35 22.11
C PHE A 84 13.91 -6.16 22.88
N SER A 85 13.15 -7.24 23.09
CA SER A 85 11.88 -7.18 23.84
C SER A 85 12.09 -6.71 25.30
N ASN A 86 13.15 -7.20 25.95
CA ASN A 86 13.49 -6.77 27.32
C ASN A 86 13.88 -5.29 27.35
N LEU A 87 14.61 -4.81 26.35
CA LEU A 87 14.98 -3.40 26.23
C LEU A 87 13.73 -2.52 26.09
N CYS A 88 12.83 -2.84 25.15
CA CYS A 88 11.56 -2.11 24.98
C CYS A 88 10.73 -2.08 26.28
N ALA A 89 10.66 -3.21 27.00
CA ALA A 89 9.94 -3.29 28.27
C ALA A 89 10.59 -2.41 29.35
N ALA A 90 11.92 -2.33 29.39
CA ALA A 90 12.65 -1.47 30.31
C ALA A 90 12.44 0.02 29.99
N ASP A 91 12.32 0.37 28.71
CA ASP A 91 12.03 1.73 28.23
C ASP A 91 10.55 2.14 28.44
N GLY A 92 9.69 1.21 28.86
CA GLY A 92 8.25 1.45 29.06
C GLY A 92 7.45 1.57 27.76
N GLU A 93 7.97 1.03 26.66
CA GLU A 93 7.29 1.06 25.36
C GLU A 93 6.01 0.20 25.39
N GLU A 94 4.93 0.67 24.75
CA GLU A 94 3.65 -0.07 24.65
C GLU A 94 3.84 -1.41 23.94
N HIS A 95 4.71 -1.42 22.94
CA HIS A 95 5.00 -2.63 22.18
C HIS A 95 6.46 -3.07 22.41
N THR A 96 6.65 -4.35 22.64
CA THR A 96 7.96 -4.92 22.98
C THR A 96 8.62 -5.68 21.84
N GLY A 97 8.19 -5.47 20.59
CA GLY A 97 8.77 -6.21 19.47
C GLY A 97 8.44 -5.67 18.09
N LEU A 98 9.36 -5.92 17.17
CA LEU A 98 9.17 -5.62 15.76
C LEU A 98 8.34 -6.71 15.07
N LEU A 99 7.65 -6.33 14.01
CA LEU A 99 6.92 -7.24 13.15
C LEU A 99 7.85 -7.78 12.05
N TYR A 100 7.57 -8.99 11.55
CA TYR A 100 8.31 -9.52 10.41
C TYR A 100 7.97 -8.76 9.15
N HIS A 101 8.99 -8.34 8.41
CA HIS A 101 8.84 -7.84 7.06
C HIS A 101 8.63 -9.04 6.13
N SER A 102 7.45 -9.14 5.52
CA SER A 102 7.16 -10.12 4.48
C SER A 102 7.10 -9.41 3.13
N GLU A 103 8.01 -9.72 2.23
CA GLU A 103 8.00 -9.19 0.85
C GLU A 103 6.72 -9.55 0.09
N VAL A 104 6.07 -10.64 0.50
CA VAL A 104 4.86 -11.16 -0.15
C VAL A 104 3.58 -10.46 0.34
N ARG A 105 3.60 -9.86 1.53
CA ARG A 105 2.43 -9.21 2.13
C ARG A 105 2.65 -7.71 2.27
N TRP A 106 2.29 -6.97 1.27
CA TRP A 106 2.37 -5.51 1.21
C TRP A 106 1.72 -4.79 2.39
N LEU A 107 0.57 -5.28 2.86
CA LEU A 107 -0.12 -4.79 4.04
C LEU A 107 0.75 -4.79 5.31
N SER A 108 1.78 -5.63 5.38
CA SER A 108 2.71 -5.64 6.51
C SER A 108 3.66 -4.45 6.53
N ARG A 109 3.92 -3.78 5.40
CA ARG A 109 4.90 -2.69 5.32
C ARG A 109 4.48 -1.49 6.16
N GLY A 110 3.26 -1.00 6.00
CA GLY A 110 2.77 0.13 6.79
C GLY A 110 2.87 -0.14 8.29
N THR A 111 2.41 -1.32 8.73
CA THR A 111 2.46 -1.69 10.14
C THR A 111 3.90 -1.86 10.65
N VAL A 112 4.81 -2.39 9.80
CA VAL A 112 6.25 -2.49 10.15
C VAL A 112 6.87 -1.11 10.28
N LEU A 113 6.61 -0.19 9.32
CA LEU A 113 7.14 1.17 9.34
C LEU A 113 6.67 1.94 10.58
N SER A 114 5.36 1.90 10.89
CA SER A 114 4.80 2.55 12.08
C SER A 114 5.43 1.98 13.36
N ARG A 115 5.63 0.65 13.44
CA ARG A 115 6.27 0.01 14.59
C ARG A 115 7.76 0.37 14.73
N VAL A 116 8.49 0.50 13.62
CA VAL A 116 9.89 0.96 13.64
C VAL A 116 9.97 2.42 14.05
N LEU A 117 9.05 3.26 13.61
CA LEU A 117 8.99 4.66 13.99
C LEU A 117 8.66 4.82 15.48
N GLU A 118 7.69 4.08 16.00
CA GLU A 118 7.31 4.02 17.41
C GLU A 118 8.53 3.64 18.28
N LEU A 119 9.15 2.52 17.98
CA LEU A 119 10.25 1.96 18.77
C LEU A 119 11.64 2.53 18.38
N ARG A 120 11.70 3.68 17.69
CA ARG A 120 12.93 4.20 17.11
C ARG A 120 14.07 4.44 18.14
N LYS A 121 13.69 4.83 19.37
CA LYS A 121 14.67 5.06 20.45
C LYS A 121 15.28 3.75 20.92
N SER A 122 14.45 2.78 21.27
CA SER A 122 14.88 1.45 21.70
C SER A 122 15.64 0.70 20.59
N ILE A 123 15.25 0.88 19.31
CA ILE A 123 15.99 0.34 18.16
C ILE A 123 17.40 0.93 18.08
N ARG A 124 17.52 2.25 18.20
CA ARG A 124 18.83 2.92 18.18
C ARG A 124 19.75 2.38 19.28
N GLU A 125 19.24 2.27 20.48
CA GLU A 125 19.98 1.78 21.64
C GLU A 125 20.39 0.31 21.45
N PHE A 126 19.48 -0.53 21.00
CA PHE A 126 19.78 -1.92 20.66
C PHE A 126 20.87 -2.05 19.59
N LEU A 127 20.83 -1.23 18.53
CA LEU A 127 21.82 -1.23 17.46
C LEU A 127 23.22 -0.82 17.99
N LEU A 128 23.28 0.14 18.90
CA LEU A 128 24.53 0.53 19.57
C LEU A 128 25.10 -0.62 20.40
N LEU A 129 24.28 -1.33 21.18
CA LEU A 129 24.69 -2.52 21.92
C LEU A 129 25.20 -3.63 20.98
N GLN A 130 24.64 -3.75 19.78
CA GLN A 130 25.06 -4.70 18.75
C GLN A 130 26.24 -4.19 17.90
N LYS A 131 26.85 -3.05 18.25
CA LYS A 131 27.95 -2.41 17.51
C LYS A 131 27.61 -2.08 16.04
N ARG A 132 26.35 -1.77 15.77
CA ARG A 132 25.84 -1.36 14.46
C ARG A 132 25.69 0.17 14.42
N THR A 133 26.79 0.88 14.63
CA THR A 133 26.82 2.35 14.80
C THR A 133 26.29 3.11 13.59
N GLU A 134 26.57 2.64 12.36
CA GLU A 134 26.08 3.28 11.13
C GLU A 134 24.54 3.25 11.04
N LEU A 135 23.92 2.10 11.31
CA LEU A 135 22.46 1.99 11.32
C LEU A 135 21.84 2.75 12.50
N ALA A 136 22.50 2.76 13.65
CA ALA A 136 22.02 3.53 14.81
C ALA A 136 22.04 5.03 14.56
N ALA A 137 23.01 5.53 13.79
CA ALA A 137 23.11 6.95 13.41
C ALA A 137 21.89 7.43 12.61
N LEU A 138 21.29 6.58 11.77
CA LEU A 138 20.11 6.92 10.99
C LEU A 138 18.94 7.36 11.88
N PHE A 139 18.77 6.72 13.04
CA PHE A 139 17.71 7.06 14.00
C PHE A 139 17.94 8.36 14.76
N SER A 140 19.12 8.97 14.60
CA SER A 140 19.45 10.31 15.10
C SER A 140 19.49 11.37 14.01
N ASP A 141 19.36 10.97 12.75
CA ASP A 141 19.27 11.87 11.60
C ASP A 141 17.82 12.27 11.38
N ASN A 142 17.50 13.53 11.68
CA ASN A 142 16.16 14.06 11.55
C ASN A 142 15.65 14.03 10.10
N VAL A 143 16.53 14.14 9.09
CA VAL A 143 16.15 14.00 7.68
C VAL A 143 15.66 12.59 7.38
N TRP A 144 16.41 11.60 7.84
CA TRP A 144 16.05 10.19 7.68
C TRP A 144 14.76 9.84 8.44
N VAL A 145 14.64 10.32 9.68
CA VAL A 145 13.43 10.13 10.52
C VAL A 145 12.22 10.77 9.88
N THR A 146 12.34 11.97 9.30
CA THR A 146 11.22 12.63 8.57
C THR A 146 10.77 11.79 7.37
N LYS A 147 11.71 11.24 6.58
CA LYS A 147 11.38 10.34 5.47
C LYS A 147 10.71 9.06 5.95
N LEU A 148 11.18 8.48 7.07
CA LEU A 148 10.56 7.30 7.70
C LEU A 148 9.12 7.60 8.14
N SER A 149 8.89 8.74 8.79
CA SER A 149 7.56 9.19 9.24
C SER A 149 6.61 9.35 8.06
N TYR A 150 7.04 10.00 6.98
CA TYR A 150 6.26 10.09 5.75
C TYR A 150 5.91 8.70 5.18
N LEU A 151 6.88 7.79 5.12
CA LEU A 151 6.63 6.43 4.63
C LEU A 151 5.65 5.68 5.54
N ALA A 152 5.73 5.83 6.85
CA ALA A 152 4.78 5.22 7.78
C ALA A 152 3.35 5.72 7.51
N ASP A 153 3.16 7.04 7.32
CA ASP A 153 1.87 7.64 7.08
C ASP A 153 1.28 7.23 5.72
N ILE A 154 2.03 7.34 4.63
CA ILE A 154 1.53 7.00 3.29
C ILE A 154 1.19 5.51 3.17
N PHE A 155 2.01 4.62 3.76
CA PHE A 155 1.71 3.19 3.75
C PHE A 155 0.55 2.82 4.69
N ALA A 156 0.33 3.56 5.78
CA ALA A 156 -0.87 3.40 6.60
C ALA A 156 -2.15 3.74 5.79
N GLU A 157 -2.11 4.80 4.99
CA GLU A 157 -3.23 5.20 4.13
C GLU A 157 -3.47 4.19 2.98
N LEU A 158 -2.40 3.67 2.36
CA LEU A 158 -2.50 2.59 1.39
C LEU A 158 -3.09 1.31 2.01
N ASN A 159 -2.72 0.99 3.26
CA ASN A 159 -3.31 -0.14 3.99
C ASN A 159 -4.80 0.08 4.29
N LYS A 160 -5.22 1.30 4.65
CA LYS A 160 -6.64 1.63 4.84
C LYS A 160 -7.43 1.45 3.55
N LEU A 161 -6.89 1.95 2.43
CA LEU A 161 -7.50 1.76 1.11
C LEU A 161 -7.65 0.26 0.80
N ASN A 162 -6.56 -0.50 0.92
CA ASN A 162 -6.55 -1.94 0.65
C ASN A 162 -7.56 -2.70 1.53
N SER A 163 -7.58 -2.42 2.84
CA SER A 163 -8.55 -3.03 3.75
C SER A 163 -9.99 -2.68 3.38
N SER A 164 -10.23 -1.44 2.94
CA SER A 164 -11.55 -1.00 2.49
C SER A 164 -12.01 -1.74 1.23
N MET A 165 -11.08 -2.13 0.34
CA MET A 165 -11.38 -2.87 -0.89
C MET A 165 -11.58 -4.38 -0.67
N GLN A 166 -11.34 -4.90 0.54
CA GLN A 166 -11.53 -6.30 0.90
C GLN A 166 -12.93 -6.49 1.51
N GLY A 167 -13.68 -7.47 1.01
CA GLY A 167 -15.00 -7.79 1.56
C GLY A 167 -15.79 -8.71 0.64
N ARG A 168 -16.67 -9.52 1.20
CA ARG A 168 -17.50 -10.47 0.43
C ARG A 168 -18.58 -9.77 -0.42
N ASN A 169 -18.98 -8.55 -0.04
CA ASN A 169 -20.06 -7.79 -0.66
C ASN A 169 -19.57 -6.50 -1.35
N THR A 170 -18.30 -6.46 -1.78
CA THR A 170 -17.75 -5.27 -2.43
C THR A 170 -18.04 -5.35 -3.94
N HIS A 171 -18.91 -4.48 -4.43
CA HIS A 171 -19.24 -4.35 -5.83
C HIS A 171 -18.20 -3.50 -6.59
N ALA A 172 -18.08 -3.72 -7.90
CA ALA A 172 -17.09 -3.03 -8.74
C ALA A 172 -17.21 -1.50 -8.66
N ASN A 173 -18.43 -0.96 -8.64
CA ASN A 173 -18.67 0.49 -8.53
C ASN A 173 -18.12 1.05 -7.20
N GLN A 174 -18.32 0.33 -6.09
CA GLN A 174 -17.79 0.75 -4.78
C GLN A 174 -16.26 0.74 -4.74
N LEU A 175 -15.63 -0.20 -5.46
CA LEU A 175 -14.18 -0.22 -5.60
C LEU A 175 -13.69 1.00 -6.38
N TYR A 176 -14.38 1.34 -7.46
CA TYR A 176 -14.08 2.51 -8.27
C TYR A 176 -14.20 3.80 -7.44
N ASP A 177 -15.31 3.99 -6.73
CA ASP A 177 -15.55 5.17 -5.90
C ASP A 177 -14.47 5.36 -4.83
N ARG A 178 -14.03 4.25 -4.19
CA ARG A 178 -12.96 4.28 -3.18
C ARG A 178 -11.62 4.68 -3.78
N MET A 179 -11.34 4.18 -4.97
CA MET A 179 -10.11 4.50 -5.68
C MET A 179 -10.09 5.93 -6.18
N GLU A 180 -11.20 6.41 -6.75
CA GLU A 180 -11.32 7.81 -7.17
C GLU A 180 -11.22 8.77 -5.98
N GLY A 181 -11.87 8.42 -4.86
CA GLY A 181 -11.72 9.15 -3.61
C GLY A 181 -10.27 9.21 -3.13
N PHE A 182 -9.53 8.10 -3.25
CA PHE A 182 -8.12 8.05 -2.88
C PHE A 182 -7.24 8.87 -3.83
N LEU A 183 -7.50 8.84 -5.14
CA LEU A 183 -6.83 9.70 -6.12
C LEU A 183 -7.02 11.19 -5.82
N LYS A 184 -8.26 11.60 -5.53
CA LYS A 184 -8.56 12.98 -5.12
C LYS A 184 -7.78 13.37 -3.86
N LYS A 185 -7.62 12.43 -2.93
CA LYS A 185 -6.84 12.60 -1.70
C LYS A 185 -5.35 12.81 -2.01
N ILE A 186 -4.75 11.98 -2.88
CA ILE A 186 -3.34 12.13 -3.31
C ILE A 186 -3.12 13.49 -3.97
N ARG A 187 -3.99 13.92 -4.88
CA ARG A 187 -3.91 15.23 -5.55
C ARG A 187 -3.90 16.37 -4.54
N ARG A 188 -4.84 16.31 -3.59
CA ARG A 188 -4.92 17.31 -2.51
C ARG A 188 -3.67 17.33 -1.63
N TRP A 189 -3.11 16.17 -1.33
CA TRP A 189 -1.87 16.10 -0.56
C TRP A 189 -0.69 16.70 -1.32
N ARG A 190 -0.58 16.41 -2.63
CA ARG A 190 0.46 16.98 -3.48
C ARG A 190 0.39 18.52 -3.52
N GLU A 191 -0.80 19.08 -3.68
CA GLU A 191 -1.00 20.55 -3.63
C GLU A 191 -0.51 21.11 -2.30
N ARG A 192 -0.98 20.54 -1.18
CA ARG A 192 -0.60 21.02 0.16
C ARG A 192 0.89 20.88 0.46
N VAL A 193 1.51 19.78 0.08
CA VAL A 193 2.97 19.61 0.20
C VAL A 193 3.72 20.67 -0.62
N GLY A 194 3.22 21.01 -1.80
CA GLY A 194 3.76 22.11 -2.62
C GLY A 194 3.66 23.49 -1.93
N GLU A 195 2.66 23.68 -1.09
CA GLU A 195 2.45 24.86 -0.23
C GLU A 195 3.25 24.80 1.09
N GLY A 196 4.01 23.73 1.33
CA GLY A 196 4.76 23.52 2.57
C GLY A 196 3.92 23.03 3.75
N ILE A 197 2.71 22.53 3.50
CA ILE A 197 1.78 22.06 4.53
C ILE A 197 1.82 20.52 4.59
N PHE A 198 2.17 19.97 5.75
CA PHE A 198 2.36 18.54 5.99
C PHE A 198 1.42 17.94 7.05
N SER A 199 0.48 18.72 7.60
CA SER A 199 -0.43 18.31 8.68
C SER A 199 -1.33 17.11 8.37
N MET A 200 -1.38 16.67 7.11
CA MET A 200 -2.07 15.44 6.71
C MET A 200 -1.26 14.17 6.97
N PHE A 201 0.03 14.31 7.20
CA PHE A 201 0.96 13.23 7.57
C PHE A 201 1.21 13.32 9.07
N LEU A 202 0.42 12.56 9.84
CA LEU A 202 0.37 12.69 11.30
C LEU A 202 1.73 12.43 11.95
N SER A 203 2.44 11.39 11.50
CA SER A 203 3.77 11.06 12.05
C SER A 203 4.83 12.11 11.69
N VAL A 204 4.66 12.82 10.57
CA VAL A 204 5.53 13.97 10.21
C VAL A 204 5.17 15.17 11.08
N ASP A 205 3.89 15.43 11.28
CA ASP A 205 3.38 16.55 12.08
C ASP A 205 3.79 16.41 13.57
N GLU A 206 3.74 15.18 14.10
CA GLU A 206 4.18 14.86 15.47
C GLU A 206 5.67 15.09 15.73
N LEU A 207 6.51 15.13 14.68
CA LEU A 207 7.92 15.51 14.83
C LEU A 207 8.07 17.01 15.17
N GLY A 208 7.08 17.84 14.85
CA GLY A 208 7.10 19.28 15.09
C GLY A 208 8.37 19.91 14.54
N ASP A 209 9.08 20.68 15.39
CA ASP A 209 10.35 21.36 15.01
C ASP A 209 11.50 20.40 14.65
N SER A 210 11.36 19.10 14.98
CA SER A 210 12.36 18.08 14.58
C SER A 210 12.19 17.61 13.15
N ALA A 211 11.06 17.91 12.50
CA ALA A 211 10.85 17.56 11.10
C ALA A 211 11.73 18.41 10.19
N VAL A 212 12.56 17.75 9.37
CA VAL A 212 13.41 18.44 8.40
C VAL A 212 12.75 18.41 7.03
N LEU A 213 11.95 19.43 6.74
CA LEU A 213 11.23 19.62 5.48
C LEU A 213 12.08 20.44 4.48
N SER A 214 13.34 20.02 4.32
CA SER A 214 14.25 20.65 3.37
C SER A 214 13.77 20.44 1.92
N PRO A 215 14.19 21.30 0.96
CA PRO A 215 13.78 21.17 -0.45
C PRO A 215 14.02 19.78 -1.07
N PRO A 216 15.10 19.04 -0.76
CA PRO A 216 15.29 17.67 -1.23
C PRO A 216 14.23 16.70 -0.67
N VAL A 217 13.90 16.79 0.62
CA VAL A 217 12.87 15.92 1.26
C VAL A 217 11.51 16.22 0.66
N THR A 218 11.13 17.49 0.55
CA THR A 218 9.87 17.91 -0.06
C THR A 218 9.75 17.41 -1.51
N ARG A 219 10.82 17.52 -2.30
CA ARG A 219 10.85 16.99 -3.67
C ARG A 219 10.68 15.47 -3.72
N ALA A 220 11.33 14.74 -2.82
CA ALA A 220 11.19 13.27 -2.75
C ALA A 220 9.74 12.86 -2.43
N ILE A 221 9.06 13.57 -1.52
CA ILE A 221 7.66 13.36 -1.18
C ILE A 221 6.75 13.70 -2.36
N LEU A 222 6.95 14.87 -3.01
CA LEU A 222 6.17 15.27 -4.19
C LEU A 222 6.32 14.28 -5.35
N ALA A 223 7.54 13.85 -5.66
CA ALA A 223 7.81 12.87 -6.71
C ALA A 223 7.13 11.53 -6.41
N HIS A 224 7.12 11.08 -5.14
CA HIS A 224 6.43 9.86 -4.75
C HIS A 224 4.90 9.99 -4.88
N LEU A 225 4.31 11.09 -4.44
CA LEU A 225 2.86 11.34 -4.59
C LEU A 225 2.47 11.42 -6.07
N GLU A 226 3.29 12.04 -6.92
CA GLU A 226 3.08 12.10 -8.37
C GLU A 226 3.16 10.72 -9.02
N ALA A 227 4.16 9.91 -8.64
CA ALA A 227 4.28 8.53 -9.11
C ALA A 227 3.07 7.68 -8.70
N LEU A 228 2.61 7.81 -7.45
CA LEU A 228 1.39 7.16 -6.97
C LEU A 228 0.17 7.58 -7.80
N GLU A 229 -0.03 8.89 -8.01
CA GLU A 229 -1.14 9.41 -8.82
C GLU A 229 -1.11 8.86 -10.25
N GLY A 230 0.04 8.91 -10.91
CA GLY A 230 0.21 8.44 -12.29
C GLY A 230 -0.07 6.95 -12.42
N GLN A 231 0.43 6.14 -11.50
CA GLN A 231 0.22 4.70 -11.53
C GLN A 231 -1.22 4.31 -11.22
N PHE A 232 -1.84 4.92 -10.20
CA PHE A 232 -3.26 4.72 -9.96
C PHE A 232 -4.09 5.16 -11.16
N GLY A 233 -3.78 6.30 -11.80
CA GLY A 233 -4.45 6.78 -13.01
C GLY A 233 -4.35 5.79 -14.17
N ASN A 234 -3.16 5.25 -14.45
CA ASN A 234 -2.94 4.26 -15.52
C ASN A 234 -3.73 2.97 -15.32
N TYR A 235 -3.87 2.54 -14.07
CA TYR A 235 -4.62 1.32 -13.75
C TYR A 235 -6.14 1.51 -13.79
N PHE A 236 -6.63 2.76 -13.79
CA PHE A 236 -8.05 3.12 -13.73
C PHE A 236 -8.59 3.73 -15.02
N SER A 237 -7.73 4.12 -15.98
CA SER A 237 -8.16 4.55 -17.31
C SER A 237 -8.99 3.49 -18.04
N GLU A 238 -8.76 2.22 -17.73
CA GLU A 238 -9.59 1.11 -18.24
C GLU A 238 -10.96 1.02 -17.54
N ALA A 239 -11.13 1.60 -16.36
CA ALA A 239 -12.38 1.52 -15.60
C ALA A 239 -13.46 2.50 -16.09
N ASP A 240 -13.09 3.57 -16.82
CA ASP A 240 -14.04 4.47 -17.46
C ASP A 240 -14.94 3.74 -18.49
N SER A 241 -14.47 2.63 -19.06
CA SER A 241 -15.27 1.76 -19.89
C SER A 241 -16.40 1.02 -19.13
N TRP A 242 -16.36 1.01 -17.79
CA TRP A 242 -17.31 0.26 -16.94
C TRP A 242 -18.56 1.06 -16.61
N HIS A 243 -18.47 2.40 -16.52
CA HIS A 243 -19.63 3.27 -16.31
C HIS A 243 -20.61 3.23 -17.49
N GLY A 244 -20.13 2.96 -18.71
CA GLY A 244 -21.00 2.81 -19.88
C GLY A 244 -21.93 1.60 -19.84
N TYR A 245 -21.60 0.56 -19.08
CA TYR A 245 -22.38 -0.68 -19.05
C TYR A 245 -23.42 -0.75 -17.93
N SER A 246 -23.27 0.00 -16.84
CA SER A 246 -24.28 0.00 -15.77
C SER A 246 -25.55 0.78 -16.13
N PHE A 247 -25.47 1.74 -17.05
CA PHE A 247 -26.65 2.51 -17.50
C PHE A 247 -27.55 1.75 -18.47
N HIS A 248 -27.06 0.71 -19.14
CA HIS A 248 -27.88 -0.06 -20.09
C HIS A 248 -28.67 -1.23 -19.46
N SER A 249 -28.37 -1.62 -18.22
CA SER A 249 -29.11 -2.70 -17.56
C SER A 249 -30.41 -2.26 -16.86
N GLU A 250 -30.58 -0.97 -16.57
CA GLU A 250 -31.80 -0.47 -15.92
C GLU A 250 -32.91 -0.07 -16.91
N THR A 251 -32.57 0.15 -18.20
CA THR A 251 -33.57 0.62 -19.19
C THR A 251 -34.36 -0.51 -19.87
N THR A 252 -33.98 -1.78 -19.62
CA THR A 252 -34.65 -2.92 -20.32
C THR A 252 -35.72 -3.62 -19.45
N GLN A 253 -36.00 -3.15 -18.23
CA GLN A 253 -37.02 -3.76 -17.37
C GLN A 253 -38.40 -3.05 -17.35
N GLN A 254 -38.63 -2.00 -18.16
CA GLN A 254 -39.90 -1.25 -18.15
C GLN A 254 -40.79 -1.46 -19.37
N THR A 255 -40.56 -2.45 -20.21
CA THR A 255 -41.44 -2.66 -21.39
C THR A 255 -41.92 -4.09 -21.54
N VAL A 256 -42.49 -4.69 -20.50
CA VAL A 256 -43.37 -5.86 -20.63
C VAL A 256 -44.44 -5.78 -19.54
N HIS A 257 -45.45 -4.92 -19.73
CA HIS A 257 -46.81 -5.06 -19.24
C HIS A 257 -47.65 -3.92 -19.87
N ALA A 258 -48.20 -4.21 -21.04
CA ALA A 258 -49.43 -3.63 -21.56
C ALA A 258 -50.10 -4.66 -22.47
#